data_57a1644c5860adc3b18e1f5b722d084b
#
_entry.id   57a1644c5860adc3b18e1f5b722d084b
#
_cell.length_a   1.000
_cell.length_b   1.000
_cell.length_c   1.000
_cell.angle_alpha   90.00
_cell.angle_beta   90.00
_cell.angle_gamma   90.00
#
_symmetry.space_group_name_H-M   'P 1'
#
loop_
_entity.id
_entity.type
_entity.pdbx_description
1 polymer ?
#
loop_
_entity_poly.entity_id
_entity_poly.type
_entity_poly.pdbx_seq_one_letter_code
_entity_poly.pdbx_strand_id
1 'polypeptide(L)'
;MPATTGPARGPGDAFAAGCRSLGPRLMRDLGLTDFQAAGLLGNLGHESGGFRKLQEVAPAVAGSRGGWGLAQWTGPRRVAMEAWCRAHACDPASLDAQYRYLCVELRTTEATALAALRQAPTLEATTETVCRLFERPGVIALASRLDWARRALAALRDGAAPPIPESRAGRVRRARNTGDRS
;
A
#
# COMPACT_ATOMS: atom_id res chain seq x y z
N MET A 1 -1.56 37.93 -18.28
CA MET A 1 -2.33 36.78 -17.78
C MET A 1 -1.49 36.14 -16.70
N PRO A 2 -1.85 36.23 -15.39
CA PRO A 2 -1.10 35.55 -14.34
C PRO A 2 -1.45 34.05 -14.37
N ALA A 3 -0.41 33.21 -14.31
CA ALA A 3 -0.52 31.78 -14.21
C ALA A 3 -1.21 31.42 -12.88
N THR A 4 -2.30 30.68 -12.96
CA THR A 4 -3.02 30.15 -11.81
C THR A 4 -2.14 29.05 -11.17
N THR A 5 -1.41 29.40 -10.14
CA THR A 5 -0.69 28.43 -9.29
C THR A 5 -1.78 27.61 -8.59
N GLY A 6 -1.93 26.35 -8.98
CA GLY A 6 -2.82 25.42 -8.29
C GLY A 6 -2.41 25.29 -6.81
N PRO A 7 -3.36 24.95 -5.91
CA PRO A 7 -3.09 24.88 -4.48
C PRO A 7 -1.96 23.90 -4.21
N ALA A 8 -0.98 24.33 -3.39
CA ALA A 8 0.13 23.51 -2.95
C ALA A 8 -0.43 22.24 -2.27
N ARG A 9 -0.05 21.06 -2.78
CA ARG A 9 -0.50 19.77 -2.25
C ARG A 9 -0.02 19.58 -0.82
N GLY A 10 -0.96 19.51 0.12
CA GLY A 10 -0.69 19.37 1.55
C GLY A 10 0.01 18.05 1.92
N PRO A 11 0.50 17.90 3.18
CA PRO A 11 1.23 16.72 3.67
C PRO A 11 0.47 15.38 3.54
N GLY A 12 -0.87 15.41 3.49
CA GLY A 12 -1.71 14.22 3.25
C GLY A 12 -1.65 13.67 1.84
N ASP A 13 -1.25 14.49 0.89
CA ASP A 13 -1.26 14.18 -0.54
C ASP A 13 -0.14 13.18 -0.93
N ALA A 14 1.04 13.24 -0.30
CA ALA A 14 2.15 12.34 -0.58
C ALA A 14 1.85 10.90 -0.15
N PHE A 15 1.24 10.69 1.02
CA PHE A 15 0.83 9.37 1.48
C PHE A 15 -0.26 8.79 0.60
N ALA A 16 -1.30 9.56 0.29
CA ALA A 16 -2.37 9.13 -0.58
C ALA A 16 -1.85 8.79 -1.99
N ALA A 17 -0.95 9.60 -2.54
CA ALA A 17 -0.30 9.32 -3.82
C ALA A 17 0.52 8.02 -3.77
N GLY A 18 1.28 7.79 -2.70
CA GLY A 18 2.02 6.55 -2.48
C GLY A 18 1.08 5.34 -2.36
N CYS A 19 -0.03 5.47 -1.63
CA CYS A 19 -1.04 4.40 -1.53
C CYS A 19 -1.64 4.05 -2.89
N ARG A 20 -2.02 5.04 -3.70
CA ARG A 20 -2.52 4.82 -5.07
C ARG A 20 -1.49 4.16 -5.99
N SER A 21 -0.22 4.41 -5.78
CA SER A 21 0.87 3.78 -6.54
C SER A 21 1.16 2.35 -6.08
N LEU A 22 1.26 2.14 -4.77
CA LEU A 22 1.68 0.85 -4.19
C LEU A 22 0.54 -0.14 -4.02
N GLY A 23 -0.67 0.33 -3.68
CA GLY A 23 -1.80 -0.53 -3.34
C GLY A 23 -2.21 -1.49 -4.46
N PRO A 24 -2.45 -1.04 -5.70
CA PRO A 24 -2.78 -1.94 -6.82
C PRO A 24 -1.67 -2.97 -7.09
N ARG A 25 -0.42 -2.59 -6.86
CA ARG A 25 0.72 -3.52 -6.99
C ARG A 25 0.70 -4.57 -5.88
N LEU A 26 0.46 -4.17 -4.62
CA LEU A 26 0.32 -5.10 -3.48
C LEU A 26 -0.84 -6.09 -3.70
N MET A 27 -1.98 -5.60 -4.16
CA MET A 27 -3.14 -6.44 -4.46
C MET A 27 -2.81 -7.47 -5.53
N ARG A 28 -2.18 -7.06 -6.63
CA ARG A 28 -1.80 -7.93 -7.74
C ARG A 28 -0.66 -8.89 -7.34
N ASP A 29 0.43 -8.35 -6.79
CA ASP A 29 1.68 -9.10 -6.60
C ASP A 29 1.62 -10.01 -5.37
N LEU A 30 0.88 -9.62 -4.32
CA LEU A 30 0.73 -10.42 -3.10
C LEU A 30 -0.66 -11.05 -2.94
N GLY A 31 -1.57 -10.88 -3.88
CA GLY A 31 -2.92 -11.45 -3.83
C GLY A 31 -3.73 -10.90 -2.65
N LEU A 32 -3.62 -9.61 -2.35
CA LEU A 32 -4.32 -8.96 -1.26
C LEU A 32 -5.63 -8.32 -1.74
N THR A 33 -6.60 -8.23 -0.83
CA THR A 33 -7.77 -7.36 -1.02
C THR A 33 -7.41 -5.89 -0.80
N ASP A 34 -8.31 -4.97 -1.12
CA ASP A 34 -8.10 -3.53 -0.91
C ASP A 34 -7.85 -3.18 0.56
N PHE A 35 -8.64 -3.75 1.50
CA PHE A 35 -8.45 -3.51 2.92
C PHE A 35 -7.20 -4.20 3.48
N GLN A 36 -6.78 -5.35 2.93
CA GLN A 36 -5.52 -6.00 3.30
C GLN A 36 -4.31 -5.18 2.85
N ALA A 37 -4.32 -4.69 1.62
CA ALA A 37 -3.30 -3.77 1.13
C ALA A 37 -3.28 -2.46 1.96
N ALA A 38 -4.47 -1.93 2.31
CA ALA A 38 -4.59 -0.73 3.13
C ALA A 38 -4.06 -0.92 4.55
N GLY A 39 -4.30 -2.06 5.18
CA GLY A 39 -3.77 -2.37 6.50
C GLY A 39 -2.24 -2.46 6.53
N LEU A 40 -1.64 -3.06 5.49
CA LEU A 40 -0.19 -3.07 5.29
C LEU A 40 0.35 -1.65 5.08
N LEU A 41 -0.22 -0.89 4.13
CA LEU A 41 0.17 0.49 3.85
C LEU A 41 0.00 1.41 5.06
N GLY A 42 -1.00 1.16 5.90
CA GLY A 42 -1.23 1.91 7.14
C GLY A 42 -0.09 1.72 8.15
N ASN A 43 0.39 0.49 8.32
CA ASN A 43 1.55 0.21 9.15
C ASN A 43 2.82 0.90 8.58
N LEU A 44 3.08 0.72 7.29
CA LEU A 44 4.22 1.38 6.63
C LEU A 44 4.12 2.91 6.71
N GLY A 45 2.91 3.48 6.60
CA GLY A 45 2.66 4.91 6.76
C GLY A 45 2.94 5.40 8.18
N HIS A 46 2.59 4.61 9.19
CA HIS A 46 2.92 4.91 10.59
C HIS A 46 4.44 4.92 10.80
N GLU A 47 5.16 3.89 10.35
CA GLU A 47 6.61 3.77 10.52
C GLU A 47 7.38 4.90 9.80
N SER A 48 7.01 5.21 8.58
CA SER A 48 7.72 6.16 7.72
C SER A 48 7.19 7.59 7.77
N GLY A 49 6.21 7.88 8.63
CA GLY A 49 5.57 9.20 8.70
C GLY A 49 4.88 9.58 7.38
N GLY A 50 4.14 8.65 6.78
CA GLY A 50 3.45 8.84 5.50
C GLY A 50 4.39 8.77 4.29
N PHE A 51 5.34 7.86 4.30
CA PHE A 51 6.35 7.61 3.26
C PHE A 51 7.36 8.76 3.07
N ARG A 52 7.50 9.62 4.08
CA ARG A 52 8.40 10.79 4.01
C ARG A 52 9.73 10.59 4.74
N LYS A 53 9.76 9.70 5.73
CA LYS A 53 10.98 9.39 6.49
C LYS A 53 11.71 8.25 5.84
N LEU A 54 12.86 8.55 5.23
CA LEU A 54 13.73 7.51 4.69
C LEU A 54 14.64 6.93 5.78
N GLN A 55 15.16 7.77 6.67
CA GLN A 55 16.08 7.42 7.76
C GLN A 55 15.48 7.83 9.11
N GLU A 56 15.52 6.93 10.08
CA GLU A 56 15.26 7.26 11.48
C GLU A 56 16.35 8.22 12.00
N VAL A 57 15.92 9.35 12.57
CA VAL A 57 16.84 10.43 13.00
C VAL A 57 17.39 10.16 14.40
N ALA A 58 16.60 9.51 15.26
CA ALA A 58 16.98 9.22 16.65
C ALA A 58 16.72 7.75 16.98
N PRO A 59 17.64 6.83 16.65
CA PRO A 59 17.51 5.42 16.97
C PRO A 59 17.45 5.19 18.48
N ALA A 60 16.50 4.36 18.92
CA ALA A 60 16.34 4.01 20.34
C ALA A 60 17.54 3.22 20.91
N VAL A 61 18.31 2.54 20.04
CA VAL A 61 19.49 1.76 20.42
C VAL A 61 20.74 2.54 20.08
N ALA A 62 21.58 2.82 21.09
CA ALA A 62 22.86 3.50 20.89
C ALA A 62 23.75 2.72 19.91
N GLY A 63 24.38 3.42 18.96
CA GLY A 63 25.21 2.82 17.92
C GLY A 63 24.44 2.13 16.78
N SER A 64 23.11 2.07 16.85
CA SER A 64 22.28 1.60 15.75
C SER A 64 22.26 2.59 14.58
N ARG A 65 22.25 2.07 13.35
CA ARG A 65 22.01 2.89 12.14
C ARG A 65 20.54 3.33 12.01
N GLY A 66 19.68 2.85 12.90
CA GLY A 66 18.25 3.15 12.91
C GLY A 66 17.47 2.50 11.76
N GLY A 67 16.17 2.83 11.72
CA GLY A 67 15.24 2.37 10.70
C GLY A 67 15.49 3.03 9.33
N TRP A 68 15.26 2.27 8.27
CA TRP A 68 15.41 2.72 6.89
C TRP A 68 14.19 2.37 6.05
N GLY A 69 13.74 3.34 5.27
CA GLY A 69 12.73 3.14 4.22
C GLY A 69 11.31 2.92 4.73
N LEU A 70 10.47 2.36 3.87
CA LEU A 70 9.03 2.18 4.08
C LEU A 70 8.69 1.43 5.37
N ALA A 71 9.37 0.31 5.64
CA ALA A 71 9.14 -0.53 6.81
C ALA A 71 10.12 -0.23 7.94
N GLN A 72 10.86 0.87 7.87
CA GLN A 72 11.89 1.23 8.85
C GLN A 72 12.77 0.03 9.21
N TRP A 73 13.27 -0.67 8.19
CA TRP A 73 14.16 -1.83 8.37
C TRP A 73 15.34 -1.50 9.26
N THR A 74 15.55 -2.29 10.32
CA THR A 74 16.66 -2.14 11.27
C THR A 74 17.52 -3.39 11.32
N GLY A 75 18.72 -3.27 11.89
CA GLY A 75 19.61 -4.40 12.16
C GLY A 75 19.78 -5.35 10.97
N PRO A 76 19.61 -6.67 11.17
CA PRO A 76 19.76 -7.67 10.09
C PRO A 76 18.84 -7.46 8.90
N ARG A 77 17.60 -6.99 9.12
CA ARG A 77 16.64 -6.71 8.04
C ARG A 77 17.15 -5.58 7.12
N ARG A 78 17.71 -4.52 7.69
CA ARG A 78 18.33 -3.43 6.92
C ARG A 78 19.52 -3.91 6.11
N VAL A 79 20.40 -4.70 6.71
CA VAL A 79 21.57 -5.29 6.03
C VAL A 79 21.11 -6.15 4.85
N ALA A 80 20.09 -6.98 5.04
CA ALA A 80 19.53 -7.83 4.00
C ALA A 80 18.94 -7.02 2.85
N MET A 81 18.17 -5.95 3.13
CA MET A 81 17.62 -5.04 2.13
C MET A 81 18.69 -4.35 1.31
N GLU A 82 19.73 -3.82 1.96
CA GLU A 82 20.85 -3.17 1.30
C GLU A 82 21.67 -4.16 0.44
N ALA A 83 21.87 -5.40 0.92
CA ALA A 83 22.52 -6.46 0.15
C ALA A 83 21.71 -6.86 -1.09
N TRP A 84 20.38 -6.98 -0.92
CA TRP A 84 19.48 -7.25 -2.02
C TRP A 84 19.54 -6.13 -3.08
N CYS A 85 19.50 -4.87 -2.66
CA CYS A 85 19.63 -3.74 -3.59
C CYS A 85 20.94 -3.75 -4.36
N ARG A 86 22.07 -4.06 -3.70
CA ARG A 86 23.36 -4.21 -4.40
C ARG A 86 23.32 -5.32 -5.44
N ALA A 87 22.76 -6.48 -5.09
CA ALA A 87 22.66 -7.62 -6.00
C ALA A 87 21.76 -7.35 -7.21
N HIS A 88 20.81 -6.43 -7.11
CA HIS A 88 19.85 -6.07 -8.17
C HIS A 88 20.17 -4.72 -8.83
N ALA A 89 21.34 -4.14 -8.53
CA ALA A 89 21.77 -2.84 -9.06
C ALA A 89 20.71 -1.74 -8.93
N CYS A 90 20.02 -1.67 -7.76
CA CYS A 90 18.99 -0.68 -7.50
C CYS A 90 19.35 0.21 -6.31
N ASP A 91 18.83 1.46 -6.35
CA ASP A 91 19.01 2.42 -5.27
C ASP A 91 18.10 2.06 -4.08
N PRO A 92 18.66 1.78 -2.87
CA PRO A 92 17.85 1.49 -1.68
C PRO A 92 16.97 2.68 -1.23
N ALA A 93 17.25 3.89 -1.68
CA ALA A 93 16.44 5.06 -1.39
C ALA A 93 15.18 5.14 -2.28
N SER A 94 15.16 4.45 -3.41
CA SER A 94 14.01 4.50 -4.32
C SER A 94 12.80 3.73 -3.77
N LEU A 95 11.61 4.32 -3.93
CA LEU A 95 10.36 3.71 -3.50
C LEU A 95 10.12 2.35 -4.20
N ASP A 96 10.52 2.22 -5.47
CA ASP A 96 10.38 0.98 -6.22
C ASP A 96 11.27 -0.14 -5.68
N ALA A 97 12.54 0.14 -5.36
CA ALA A 97 13.44 -0.83 -4.76
C ALA A 97 12.92 -1.31 -3.40
N GLN A 98 12.44 -0.39 -2.56
CA GLN A 98 11.87 -0.70 -1.25
C GLN A 98 10.60 -1.55 -1.38
N TYR A 99 9.73 -1.23 -2.33
CA TYR A 99 8.54 -2.04 -2.62
C TYR A 99 8.92 -3.46 -3.09
N ARG A 100 9.85 -3.57 -4.00
CA ARG A 100 10.31 -4.88 -4.52
C ARG A 100 10.90 -5.72 -3.40
N TYR A 101 11.75 -5.14 -2.55
CA TYR A 101 12.32 -5.84 -1.41
C TYR A 101 11.25 -6.23 -0.38
N LEU A 102 10.28 -5.36 -0.06
CA LEU A 102 9.15 -5.68 0.79
C LEU A 102 8.39 -6.93 0.31
N CYS A 103 8.15 -7.04 -1.00
CA CYS A 103 7.52 -8.21 -1.60
C CYS A 103 8.40 -9.48 -1.49
N VAL A 104 9.71 -9.36 -1.61
CA VAL A 104 10.66 -10.46 -1.40
C VAL A 104 10.61 -10.90 0.06
N GLU A 105 10.77 -9.98 0.99
CA GLU A 105 10.77 -10.25 2.43
C GLU A 105 9.46 -10.93 2.88
N LEU A 106 8.30 -10.40 2.47
CA LEU A 106 6.99 -10.98 2.77
C LEU A 106 6.79 -12.39 2.17
N ARG A 107 7.42 -12.71 1.05
CA ARG A 107 7.34 -14.04 0.43
C ARG A 107 8.36 -15.04 0.97
N THR A 108 9.36 -14.58 1.70
CA THR A 108 10.47 -15.41 2.17
C THR A 108 10.54 -15.42 3.70
N THR A 109 11.30 -14.52 4.29
CA THR A 109 11.54 -14.48 5.74
C THR A 109 10.30 -14.13 6.56
N GLU A 110 9.35 -13.41 5.98
CA GLU A 110 8.08 -13.01 6.61
C GLU A 110 6.85 -13.72 6.02
N ALA A 111 7.04 -14.91 5.43
CA ALA A 111 5.97 -15.67 4.78
C ALA A 111 4.80 -16.01 5.72
N THR A 112 5.08 -16.23 7.01
CA THR A 112 4.04 -16.46 8.02
C THR A 112 3.18 -15.21 8.23
N ALA A 113 3.80 -14.02 8.26
CA ALA A 113 3.07 -12.76 8.37
C ALA A 113 2.19 -12.52 7.12
N LEU A 114 2.70 -12.82 5.93
CA LEU A 114 1.92 -12.71 4.68
C LEU A 114 0.74 -13.69 4.66
N ALA A 115 0.93 -14.94 5.11
CA ALA A 115 -0.14 -15.92 5.19
C ALA A 115 -1.26 -15.47 6.13
N ALA A 116 -0.90 -14.97 7.33
CA ALA A 116 -1.87 -14.44 8.29
C ALA A 116 -2.57 -13.16 7.76
N LEU A 117 -1.84 -12.28 7.11
CA LEU A 117 -2.37 -11.08 6.46
C LEU A 117 -3.48 -11.42 5.45
N ARG A 118 -3.26 -12.44 4.61
CA ARG A 118 -4.23 -12.89 3.60
C ARG A 118 -5.50 -13.49 4.20
N GLN A 119 -5.44 -13.99 5.44
CA GLN A 119 -6.59 -14.56 6.15
C GLN A 119 -7.32 -13.51 6.99
N ALA A 120 -6.77 -12.34 7.20
CA ALA A 120 -7.39 -11.29 7.99
C ALA A 120 -8.70 -10.82 7.34
N PRO A 121 -9.85 -10.84 8.05
CA PRO A 121 -11.16 -10.61 7.44
C PRO A 121 -11.57 -9.13 7.37
N THR A 122 -10.89 -8.24 8.09
CA THR A 122 -11.23 -6.82 8.17
C THR A 122 -9.98 -5.94 8.13
N LEU A 123 -10.17 -4.65 7.92
CA LEU A 123 -9.10 -3.66 7.98
C LEU A 123 -8.41 -3.64 9.36
N GLU A 124 -9.20 -3.73 10.42
CA GLU A 124 -8.72 -3.75 11.81
C GLU A 124 -7.86 -4.99 12.07
N ALA A 125 -8.39 -6.18 11.75
CA ALA A 125 -7.66 -7.45 11.90
C ALA A 125 -6.37 -7.46 11.04
N THR A 126 -6.44 -6.94 9.83
CA THR A 126 -5.29 -6.80 8.95
C THR A 126 -4.21 -5.90 9.56
N THR A 127 -4.62 -4.71 10.03
CA THR A 127 -3.69 -3.73 10.61
C THR A 127 -3.02 -4.29 11.86
N GLU A 128 -3.76 -4.98 12.71
CA GLU A 128 -3.21 -5.64 13.89
C GLU A 128 -2.27 -6.79 13.53
N THR A 129 -2.64 -7.62 12.56
CA THR A 129 -1.80 -8.73 12.08
C THR A 129 -0.44 -8.23 11.59
N VAL A 130 -0.43 -7.20 10.73
CA VAL A 130 0.83 -6.60 10.23
C VAL A 130 1.63 -6.01 11.38
N CYS A 131 1.00 -5.27 12.29
CA CYS A 131 1.67 -4.71 13.46
C CYS A 131 2.38 -5.77 14.29
N ARG A 132 1.69 -6.88 14.61
CA ARG A 132 2.21 -7.90 15.51
C ARG A 132 3.19 -8.88 14.86
N LEU A 133 2.95 -9.25 13.60
CA LEU A 133 3.70 -10.32 12.95
C LEU A 133 4.82 -9.81 12.04
N PHE A 134 4.65 -8.62 11.45
CA PHE A 134 5.63 -8.06 10.53
C PHE A 134 6.45 -6.94 11.15
N GLU A 135 5.82 -5.91 11.73
CA GLU A 135 6.53 -4.77 12.32
C GLU A 135 7.13 -5.10 13.68
N ARG A 136 6.40 -5.82 14.52
CA ARG A 136 6.83 -6.26 15.87
C ARG A 136 7.41 -5.12 16.72
N PRO A 137 6.71 -3.97 16.82
CA PRO A 137 7.23 -2.82 17.52
C PRO A 137 7.28 -3.04 19.03
N GLY A 138 8.22 -2.37 19.71
CA GLY A 138 8.27 -2.36 21.17
C GLY A 138 7.03 -1.72 21.82
N VAL A 139 6.41 -0.74 21.14
CA VAL A 139 5.16 -0.08 21.56
C VAL A 139 4.12 -0.22 20.46
N ILE A 140 2.99 -0.87 20.80
CA ILE A 140 1.88 -1.09 19.86
C ILE A 140 1.03 0.19 19.79
N ALA A 141 1.22 1.03 18.80
CA ALA A 141 0.41 2.22 18.55
C ALA A 141 -0.76 1.90 17.60
N LEU A 142 -1.63 0.95 17.96
CA LEU A 142 -2.63 0.40 17.04
C LEU A 142 -3.62 1.44 16.53
N ALA A 143 -4.07 2.36 17.38
CA ALA A 143 -5.00 3.43 16.98
C ALA A 143 -4.42 4.29 15.85
N SER A 144 -3.16 4.74 16.00
CA SER A 144 -2.48 5.50 14.95
C SER A 144 -2.30 4.69 13.65
N ARG A 145 -1.96 3.41 13.75
CA ARG A 145 -1.84 2.51 12.58
C ARG A 145 -3.18 2.33 11.86
N LEU A 146 -4.27 2.22 12.61
CA LEU A 146 -5.62 2.17 12.04
C LEU A 146 -6.02 3.47 11.34
N ASP A 147 -5.67 4.62 11.90
CA ASP A 147 -5.94 5.90 11.23
C ASP A 147 -5.19 6.01 9.90
N TRP A 148 -3.95 5.58 9.86
CA TRP A 148 -3.20 5.47 8.60
C TRP A 148 -3.82 4.46 7.65
N ALA A 149 -4.28 3.29 8.13
CA ALA A 149 -4.92 2.27 7.32
C ALA A 149 -6.25 2.74 6.71
N ARG A 150 -7.08 3.47 7.47
CA ARG A 150 -8.32 4.09 6.95
C ARG A 150 -8.03 5.10 5.85
N ARG A 151 -7.01 5.93 6.04
CA ARG A 151 -6.54 6.89 5.00
C ARG A 151 -6.03 6.17 3.76
N ALA A 152 -5.28 5.07 3.93
CA ALA A 152 -4.84 4.24 2.81
C ALA A 152 -6.02 3.65 2.04
N LEU A 153 -7.01 3.08 2.75
CA LEU A 153 -8.20 2.49 2.14
C LEU A 153 -9.01 3.53 1.35
N ALA A 154 -9.21 4.72 1.93
CA ALA A 154 -9.85 5.82 1.23
C ALA A 154 -9.09 6.18 -0.07
N ALA A 155 -7.77 6.35 0.00
CA ALA A 155 -6.96 6.68 -1.16
C ALA A 155 -7.00 5.60 -2.27
N LEU A 156 -7.09 4.32 -1.90
CA LEU A 156 -7.22 3.22 -2.86
C LEU A 156 -8.57 3.24 -3.57
N ARG A 157 -9.65 3.51 -2.82
CA ARG A 157 -11.02 3.56 -3.36
C ARG A 157 -11.27 4.80 -4.19
N ASP A 158 -10.75 5.94 -3.79
CA ASP A 158 -10.83 7.20 -4.57
C ASP A 158 -10.03 7.11 -5.89
N GLY A 159 -8.97 6.32 -5.92
CA GLY A 159 -8.16 6.07 -7.13
C GLY A 159 -8.72 4.99 -8.05
N ALA A 160 -9.68 4.18 -7.59
CA ALA A 160 -10.40 3.26 -8.44
C ALA A 160 -11.37 4.07 -9.33
N ALA A 161 -11.19 4.03 -10.66
CA ALA A 161 -12.15 4.63 -11.57
C ALA A 161 -13.56 4.08 -11.27
N PRO A 162 -14.62 4.91 -11.31
CA PRO A 162 -15.99 4.42 -11.14
C PRO A 162 -16.24 3.31 -12.16
N PRO A 163 -16.97 2.25 -11.79
CA PRO A 163 -17.31 1.20 -12.74
C PRO A 163 -17.95 1.86 -13.96
N ILE A 164 -17.45 1.54 -15.15
CA ILE A 164 -18.05 2.02 -16.41
C ILE A 164 -19.52 1.59 -16.35
N PRO A 165 -20.49 2.53 -16.37
CA PRO A 165 -21.90 2.15 -16.38
C PRO A 165 -22.10 1.25 -17.58
N GLU A 166 -22.59 0.03 -17.36
CA GLU A 166 -22.96 -0.86 -18.45
C GLU A 166 -23.85 -0.08 -19.42
N SER A 167 -23.34 0.20 -20.60
CA SER A 167 -24.13 0.84 -21.64
C SER A 167 -25.31 -0.10 -21.86
N ARG A 168 -26.52 0.40 -21.65
CA ARG A 168 -27.74 -0.26 -22.03
C ARG A 168 -27.69 -0.50 -23.56
N ALA A 169 -26.93 -1.51 -23.95
CA ALA A 169 -26.88 -1.97 -25.32
C ALA A 169 -28.23 -2.59 -25.65
N GLY A 170 -28.98 -1.86 -26.49
CA GLY A 170 -29.81 -2.46 -27.49
C GLY A 170 -31.00 -3.29 -27.02
N ARG A 171 -32.06 -2.65 -26.54
CA ARG A 171 -33.37 -3.21 -26.69
C ARG A 171 -33.73 -3.12 -28.19
N VAL A 172 -33.27 -4.08 -28.99
CA VAL A 172 -33.70 -4.26 -30.38
C VAL A 172 -35.18 -4.59 -30.35
N ARG A 173 -36.00 -3.61 -30.73
CA ARG A 173 -37.42 -3.81 -31.03
C ARG A 173 -37.50 -4.73 -32.27
N ARG A 174 -37.83 -6.02 -32.06
CA ARG A 174 -38.36 -6.85 -33.15
C ARG A 174 -39.67 -6.27 -33.62
N ALA A 175 -39.65 -5.59 -34.75
CA ALA A 175 -40.86 -5.26 -35.50
C ALA A 175 -41.47 -6.57 -35.97
N ARG A 176 -42.70 -6.85 -35.52
CA ARG A 176 -43.52 -7.94 -36.06
C ARG A 176 -43.99 -7.50 -37.45
N ASN A 177 -43.51 -8.19 -38.45
CA ASN A 177 -43.98 -8.07 -39.80
C ASN A 177 -45.27 -8.95 -39.91
N THR A 178 -46.44 -8.34 -39.85
CA THR A 178 -47.70 -8.96 -40.18
C THR A 178 -47.86 -8.80 -41.68
N GLY A 179 -47.44 -9.81 -42.42
CA GLY A 179 -47.79 -9.92 -43.85
C GLY A 179 -49.25 -10.28 -43.98
N ASP A 180 -50.00 -9.37 -44.51
CA ASP A 180 -51.36 -9.58 -45.04
C ASP A 180 -51.23 -10.21 -46.42
N ARG A 181 -51.99 -11.27 -46.66
CA ARG A 181 -52.22 -11.86 -47.96
C ARG A 181 -53.71 -12.03 -48.13
N SER A 182 -54.21 -11.29 -49.06
CA SER A 182 -55.40 -11.67 -49.86
C SER A 182 -54.97 -11.92 -51.26
#